data_664fad3dc03c4f08e1703992d42fb43a
#
_entry.id   664fad3dc03c4f08e1703992d42fb43a
#
_cell.length_a   1.000
_cell.length_b   1.000
_cell.length_c   1.000
_cell.angle_alpha   90.00
_cell.angle_beta   90.00
_cell.angle_gamma   90.00
#
_symmetry.space_group_name_H-M   'P 1'
#
loop_
_entity.id
_entity.type
_entity.pdbx_description
1 polymer ?
#
loop_
_entity_poly.entity_id
_entity_poly.type
_entity_poly.pdbx_seq_one_letter_code
_entity_poly.pdbx_strand_id
1 'polypeptide(L)'
;VSLWLNVAGVPDLNSSESIGLTQLQETPDRSAETMMKQYLKQIASRGLSEATQGIWLQSGAQSLANHQGTTPLPAASITKVATTLAALETWGADHQFETLISATGMIQNGVLQGDLVIQGGGDPLFDWAEAIELGNVLNKMGISRITGNLLIVGNFMMSFEDDRTKSGELLKQTLNSKTWNDDAKFEYEQLPKDTPRPSVEIKGASKVAAKTELLPKQILLLRHRSLPLTDILKRMNVHSQNEMSQMLSDNLGGIQATVEKAANAAGVPAAEIQLVNGSGLSMDNRISPRAACAMFAAIDHYIHPRNFTIADLFPVSGWDRDGTLEDRDIPRAAVVKTGTLNEVSALAGVLPTRDRGFVWFAIINRGSDISSLRKQQEVFLKSLQHQW
;
A
#
# COMPACT_ATOMS: atom_id res chain seq x y z
N VAL A 1 12.80 -11.64 -10.41
CA VAL A 1 11.77 -11.90 -11.44
C VAL A 1 11.90 -13.32 -12.00
N SER A 2 13.08 -13.74 -12.49
CA SER A 2 13.32 -15.08 -13.02
C SER A 2 13.16 -16.22 -12.00
N LEU A 3 13.41 -15.96 -10.72
CA LEU A 3 13.30 -16.97 -9.64
C LEU A 3 11.84 -17.34 -9.32
N TRP A 4 10.93 -16.38 -9.40
CA TRP A 4 9.53 -16.64 -9.11
C TRP A 4 8.85 -17.50 -10.20
N LEU A 5 9.19 -17.25 -11.47
CA LEU A 5 8.74 -18.05 -12.61
C LEU A 5 9.33 -19.48 -12.59
N ASN A 6 10.59 -19.64 -12.16
CA ASN A 6 11.25 -20.95 -12.10
C ASN A 6 10.77 -21.85 -10.95
N VAL A 7 10.28 -21.29 -9.84
CA VAL A 7 9.78 -22.09 -8.70
C VAL A 7 8.42 -22.72 -9.00
N ALA A 8 7.62 -22.12 -9.88
CA ALA A 8 6.27 -22.59 -10.20
C ALA A 8 6.20 -23.55 -11.40
N GLY A 9 7.27 -23.66 -12.22
CA GLY A 9 7.26 -24.47 -13.43
C GLY A 9 6.17 -24.05 -14.44
N VAL A 10 5.76 -22.79 -14.42
CA VAL A 10 4.68 -22.25 -15.24
C VAL A 10 5.16 -22.07 -16.68
N PRO A 11 4.44 -22.58 -17.70
CA PRO A 11 4.74 -22.28 -19.09
C PRO A 11 4.66 -20.77 -19.37
N ASP A 12 5.47 -20.29 -20.30
CA ASP A 12 5.51 -18.89 -20.73
C ASP A 12 4.10 -18.38 -21.09
N LEU A 13 3.54 -17.51 -20.25
CA LEU A 13 2.19 -16.95 -20.42
C LEU A 13 2.19 -15.80 -21.44
N ASN A 14 2.78 -16.01 -22.60
CA ASN A 14 2.80 -15.03 -23.69
C ASN A 14 1.48 -14.88 -24.46
N SER A 15 0.36 -15.39 -23.92
CA SER A 15 -0.97 -15.14 -24.46
C SER A 15 -1.78 -14.24 -23.50
N SER A 16 -1.45 -12.95 -23.51
CA SER A 16 -2.28 -11.93 -22.87
C SER A 16 -3.49 -11.61 -23.75
N GLU A 17 -4.49 -12.46 -23.73
CA GLU A 17 -5.83 -11.98 -24.03
C GLU A 17 -6.32 -11.20 -22.81
N SER A 18 -6.63 -9.94 -23.01
CA SER A 18 -7.30 -9.09 -22.01
C SER A 18 -8.69 -9.65 -21.72
N ILE A 19 -8.77 -10.53 -20.73
CA ILE A 19 -10.04 -11.14 -20.35
C ILE A 19 -10.73 -10.16 -19.42
N GLY A 20 -11.59 -9.30 -20.00
CA GLY A 20 -12.56 -8.55 -19.20
C GLY A 20 -13.45 -9.54 -18.43
N LEU A 21 -13.77 -9.22 -17.16
CA LEU A 21 -14.65 -10.03 -16.30
C LEU A 21 -16.03 -10.37 -16.93
N THR A 22 -16.42 -9.66 -17.98
CA THR A 22 -17.63 -9.94 -18.79
C THR A 22 -17.61 -11.30 -19.50
N GLN A 23 -16.49 -12.02 -19.49
CA GLN A 23 -16.36 -13.34 -20.15
C GLN A 23 -16.01 -14.48 -19.16
N LEU A 24 -16.17 -14.27 -17.84
CA LEU A 24 -15.97 -15.33 -16.87
C LEU A 24 -16.92 -16.51 -17.16
N GLN A 25 -16.34 -17.66 -17.44
CA GLN A 25 -17.10 -18.90 -17.58
C GLN A 25 -17.31 -19.53 -16.20
N GLU A 26 -18.54 -19.66 -15.77
CA GLU A 26 -18.90 -20.44 -14.58
C GLU A 26 -18.81 -21.94 -14.93
N THR A 27 -17.61 -22.48 -14.87
CA THR A 27 -17.36 -23.93 -14.97
C THR A 27 -16.70 -24.37 -13.67
N PRO A 28 -17.49 -24.65 -12.62
CA PRO A 28 -16.98 -25.01 -11.31
C PRO A 28 -16.06 -26.24 -11.40
N ASP A 29 -14.92 -26.15 -10.75
CA ASP A 29 -14.01 -27.28 -10.57
C ASP A 29 -14.48 -28.13 -9.40
N ARG A 30 -14.81 -29.42 -9.65
CA ARG A 30 -15.35 -30.32 -8.62
C ARG A 30 -14.42 -30.47 -7.41
N SER A 31 -13.10 -30.43 -7.61
CA SER A 31 -12.14 -30.56 -6.52
C SER A 31 -12.12 -29.26 -5.69
N ALA A 32 -12.09 -28.11 -6.34
CA ALA A 32 -12.15 -26.80 -5.68
C ALA A 32 -13.45 -26.64 -4.87
N GLU A 33 -14.58 -26.97 -5.46
CA GLU A 33 -15.87 -26.93 -4.75
C GLU A 33 -15.91 -27.85 -3.54
N THR A 34 -15.38 -29.06 -3.68
CA THR A 34 -15.35 -30.03 -2.57
C THR A 34 -14.49 -29.50 -1.43
N MET A 35 -13.31 -29.00 -1.72
CA MET A 35 -12.41 -28.40 -0.72
C MET A 35 -13.02 -27.16 -0.08
N MET A 36 -13.65 -26.28 -0.85
CA MET A 36 -14.37 -25.12 -0.35
C MET A 36 -15.51 -25.50 0.60
N LYS A 37 -16.35 -26.48 0.21
CA LYS A 37 -17.44 -27.00 1.07
C LYS A 37 -16.90 -27.60 2.37
N GLN A 38 -15.76 -28.29 2.30
CA GLN A 38 -15.10 -28.87 3.47
C GLN A 38 -14.56 -27.77 4.41
N TYR A 39 -13.95 -26.73 3.85
CA TYR A 39 -13.52 -25.56 4.57
C TYR A 39 -14.69 -24.85 5.29
N LEU A 40 -15.79 -24.57 4.58
CA LEU A 40 -16.98 -23.94 5.16
C LEU A 40 -17.59 -24.80 6.29
N LYS A 41 -17.66 -26.12 6.10
CA LYS A 41 -18.11 -27.05 7.14
C LYS A 41 -17.24 -27.02 8.40
N GLN A 42 -15.92 -26.87 8.24
CA GLN A 42 -15.00 -26.74 9.37
C GLN A 42 -15.23 -25.43 10.12
N ILE A 43 -15.50 -24.33 9.42
CA ILE A 43 -15.84 -23.04 10.03
C ILE A 43 -17.22 -23.13 10.73
N ALA A 44 -18.22 -23.72 10.09
CA ALA A 44 -19.55 -23.90 10.68
C ALA A 44 -19.52 -24.77 11.95
N SER A 45 -18.67 -25.81 11.99
CA SER A 45 -18.50 -26.66 13.18
C SER A 45 -17.97 -25.92 14.41
N ARG A 46 -17.44 -24.69 14.22
CA ARG A 46 -16.98 -23.78 15.26
C ARG A 46 -18.02 -22.71 15.63
N GLY A 47 -19.25 -22.87 15.16
CA GLY A 47 -20.37 -21.96 15.44
C GLY A 47 -20.39 -20.69 14.61
N LEU A 48 -19.60 -20.61 13.53
CA LEU A 48 -19.58 -19.45 12.63
C LEU A 48 -20.54 -19.67 11.47
N SER A 49 -21.33 -18.63 11.14
CA SER A 49 -22.30 -18.69 10.04
C SER A 49 -21.60 -18.70 8.67
N GLU A 50 -21.96 -19.63 7.80
CA GLU A 50 -21.49 -19.63 6.41
C GLU A 50 -21.92 -18.37 5.65
N ALA A 51 -23.06 -17.77 5.98
CA ALA A 51 -23.55 -16.55 5.34
C ALA A 51 -22.66 -15.32 5.55
N THR A 52 -21.72 -15.37 6.48
CA THR A 52 -20.74 -14.29 6.75
C THR A 52 -19.33 -14.61 6.25
N GLN A 53 -19.20 -15.68 5.48
CA GLN A 53 -17.94 -16.11 4.87
C GLN A 53 -18.01 -15.86 3.36
N GLY A 54 -16.92 -15.39 2.78
CA GLY A 54 -16.84 -15.16 1.34
C GLY A 54 -15.60 -15.81 0.76
N ILE A 55 -15.78 -16.52 -0.37
CA ILE A 55 -14.70 -17.20 -1.08
C ILE A 55 -14.88 -17.02 -2.59
N TRP A 56 -13.80 -16.73 -3.28
CA TRP A 56 -13.70 -16.76 -4.73
C TRP A 56 -12.38 -17.37 -5.14
N LEU A 57 -12.43 -18.35 -6.05
CA LEU A 57 -11.26 -18.98 -6.66
C LEU A 57 -11.39 -18.90 -8.18
N GLN A 58 -10.34 -18.47 -8.87
CA GLN A 58 -10.35 -18.25 -10.31
C GLN A 58 -8.99 -18.57 -10.92
N SER A 59 -8.98 -19.21 -12.10
CA SER A 59 -7.80 -19.38 -12.94
C SER A 59 -8.12 -18.90 -14.36
N GLY A 60 -7.36 -17.93 -14.86
CA GLY A 60 -7.68 -17.24 -16.12
C GLY A 60 -9.13 -16.72 -16.12
N ALA A 61 -9.91 -17.04 -17.14
CA ALA A 61 -11.33 -16.69 -17.26
C ALA A 61 -12.28 -17.66 -16.54
N GLN A 62 -11.77 -18.70 -15.88
CA GLN A 62 -12.58 -19.74 -15.27
C GLN A 62 -12.78 -19.48 -13.77
N SER A 63 -14.04 -19.33 -13.32
CA SER A 63 -14.41 -19.39 -11.91
C SER A 63 -14.39 -20.85 -11.45
N LEU A 64 -13.49 -21.19 -10.52
CA LEU A 64 -13.28 -22.55 -10.02
C LEU A 64 -14.22 -22.91 -8.87
N ALA A 65 -14.42 -21.98 -7.94
CA ALA A 65 -15.33 -22.12 -6.81
C ALA A 65 -15.77 -20.75 -6.28
N ASN A 66 -17.00 -20.68 -5.81
CA ASN A 66 -17.64 -19.45 -5.38
C ASN A 66 -18.58 -19.70 -4.18
N HIS A 67 -18.40 -18.92 -3.12
CA HIS A 67 -19.35 -18.80 -2.00
C HIS A 67 -19.44 -17.34 -1.59
N GLN A 68 -20.65 -16.74 -1.65
CA GLN A 68 -20.86 -15.30 -1.39
C GLN A 68 -19.91 -14.40 -2.21
N GLY A 69 -19.45 -14.87 -3.37
CA GLY A 69 -18.36 -14.27 -4.12
C GLY A 69 -18.64 -12.86 -4.62
N THR A 70 -19.89 -12.48 -4.84
CA THR A 70 -20.32 -11.13 -5.27
C THR A 70 -20.87 -10.27 -4.14
N THR A 71 -20.95 -10.82 -2.92
CA THR A 71 -21.47 -10.11 -1.75
C THR A 71 -20.35 -9.29 -1.09
N PRO A 72 -20.52 -7.96 -0.93
CA PRO A 72 -19.55 -7.14 -0.22
C PRO A 72 -19.48 -7.52 1.26
N LEU A 73 -18.31 -7.94 1.71
CA LEU A 73 -18.02 -8.32 3.10
C LEU A 73 -16.97 -7.40 3.70
N PRO A 74 -16.91 -7.22 5.03
CA PRO A 74 -15.87 -6.43 5.67
C PRO A 74 -14.49 -6.96 5.27
N ALA A 75 -13.71 -6.12 4.57
CA ALA A 75 -12.52 -6.54 3.86
C ALA A 75 -11.22 -6.20 4.60
N ALA A 76 -11.30 -5.39 5.66
CA ALA A 76 -10.14 -4.90 6.37
C ALA A 76 -9.08 -4.34 5.38
N SER A 77 -7.81 -4.63 5.57
CA SER A 77 -6.71 -4.12 4.72
C SER A 77 -6.66 -4.71 3.29
N ILE A 78 -7.61 -5.55 2.87
CA ILE A 78 -7.80 -5.84 1.44
C ILE A 78 -8.22 -4.57 0.68
N THR A 79 -8.78 -3.57 1.38
CA THR A 79 -9.02 -2.21 0.87
C THR A 79 -7.80 -1.62 0.17
N LYS A 80 -6.58 -1.91 0.66
CA LYS A 80 -5.33 -1.41 0.05
C LYS A 80 -5.07 -1.91 -1.37
N VAL A 81 -5.73 -3.00 -1.78
CA VAL A 81 -5.67 -3.48 -3.17
C VAL A 81 -6.38 -2.49 -4.09
N ALA A 82 -7.53 -1.93 -3.66
CA ALA A 82 -8.23 -0.89 -4.42
C ALA A 82 -7.38 0.39 -4.51
N THR A 83 -6.76 0.83 -3.42
CA THR A 83 -5.86 1.98 -3.42
C THR A 83 -4.65 1.74 -4.33
N THR A 84 -4.06 0.54 -4.29
CA THR A 84 -2.94 0.14 -5.16
C THR A 84 -3.31 0.23 -6.63
N LEU A 85 -4.44 -0.37 -7.04
CA LEU A 85 -4.91 -0.35 -8.42
C LEU A 85 -5.22 1.07 -8.90
N ALA A 86 -5.96 1.84 -8.10
CA ALA A 86 -6.31 3.21 -8.43
C ALA A 86 -5.07 4.13 -8.55
N ALA A 87 -4.05 3.92 -7.73
CA ALA A 87 -2.79 4.64 -7.78
C ALA A 87 -2.00 4.34 -9.06
N LEU A 88 -1.87 3.06 -9.42
CA LEU A 88 -1.21 2.62 -10.66
C LEU A 88 -1.90 3.21 -11.90
N GLU A 89 -3.22 3.14 -11.98
CA GLU A 89 -4.02 3.67 -13.08
C GLU A 89 -3.90 5.20 -13.21
N THR A 90 -3.71 5.89 -12.10
CA THR A 90 -3.66 7.36 -12.10
C THR A 90 -2.29 7.90 -12.41
N TRP A 91 -1.24 7.32 -11.82
CA TRP A 91 0.10 7.91 -11.86
C TRP A 91 1.11 7.07 -12.64
N GLY A 92 0.89 5.77 -12.77
CA GLY A 92 1.85 4.86 -13.38
C GLY A 92 2.86 4.30 -12.37
N ALA A 93 3.48 3.18 -12.75
CA ALA A 93 4.38 2.40 -11.88
C ALA A 93 5.63 3.18 -11.43
N ASP A 94 6.20 3.98 -12.34
CA ASP A 94 7.45 4.72 -12.14
C ASP A 94 7.25 6.11 -11.55
N HIS A 95 6.00 6.48 -11.20
CA HIS A 95 5.71 7.80 -10.65
C HIS A 95 6.48 8.07 -9.36
N GLN A 96 7.02 9.28 -9.23
CA GLN A 96 7.66 9.80 -8.02
C GLN A 96 6.96 11.08 -7.59
N PHE A 97 6.58 11.15 -6.33
CA PHE A 97 6.02 12.37 -5.75
C PHE A 97 7.13 13.40 -5.53
N GLU A 98 6.83 14.67 -5.82
CA GLU A 98 7.83 15.73 -5.66
C GLU A 98 7.52 16.61 -4.44
N THR A 99 8.50 16.76 -3.55
CA THR A 99 8.47 17.79 -2.49
C THR A 99 9.41 18.91 -2.86
N LEU A 100 8.88 20.14 -2.98
CA LEU A 100 9.66 21.32 -3.33
C LEU A 100 10.04 22.09 -2.08
N ILE A 101 11.32 22.44 -1.97
CA ILE A 101 11.87 23.21 -0.87
C ILE A 101 12.29 24.58 -1.42
N SER A 102 11.70 25.65 -0.90
CA SER A 102 11.91 27.02 -1.38
C SER A 102 12.20 27.98 -0.23
N ALA A 103 12.76 29.12 -0.55
CA ALA A 103 13.03 30.23 0.38
C ALA A 103 12.26 31.49 -0.04
N THR A 104 11.78 32.29 0.94
CA THR A 104 11.13 33.59 0.67
C THR A 104 12.07 34.79 0.76
N GLY A 105 13.33 34.56 1.12
CA GLY A 105 14.31 35.64 1.32
C GLY A 105 15.69 35.27 0.82
N MET A 106 16.64 36.22 0.99
CA MET A 106 18.04 36.04 0.59
C MET A 106 18.82 35.20 1.60
N ILE A 107 19.80 34.45 1.10
CA ILE A 107 20.77 33.71 1.91
C ILE A 107 22.06 34.56 2.00
N GLN A 108 22.44 34.97 3.20
CA GLN A 108 23.64 35.75 3.44
C GLN A 108 24.38 35.22 4.68
N ASN A 109 25.66 34.97 4.56
CA ASN A 109 26.53 34.53 5.67
C ASN A 109 25.95 33.32 6.45
N GLY A 110 25.37 32.33 5.76
CA GLY A 110 24.79 31.14 6.37
C GLY A 110 23.38 31.31 6.94
N VAL A 111 22.77 32.47 6.73
CA VAL A 111 21.44 32.81 7.27
C VAL A 111 20.46 33.07 6.13
N LEU A 112 19.35 32.30 6.09
CA LEU A 112 18.19 32.63 5.28
C LEU A 112 17.37 33.72 5.98
N GLN A 113 17.31 34.90 5.35
CA GLN A 113 16.54 36.05 5.84
C GLN A 113 15.09 35.98 5.36
N GLY A 114 14.34 34.99 5.84
CA GLY A 114 12.97 34.73 5.44
C GLY A 114 12.53 33.38 5.91
N ASP A 115 11.45 32.87 5.31
CA ASP A 115 10.86 31.56 5.62
C ASP A 115 11.44 30.45 4.74
N LEU A 116 11.48 29.23 5.28
CA LEU A 116 11.67 28.00 4.52
C LEU A 116 10.31 27.43 4.20
N VAL A 117 10.04 27.13 2.93
CA VAL A 117 8.76 26.63 2.45
C VAL A 117 8.94 25.19 1.98
N ILE A 118 8.14 24.29 2.52
CA ILE A 118 8.04 22.89 2.10
C ILE A 118 6.70 22.71 1.40
N GLN A 119 6.73 22.52 0.09
CA GLN A 119 5.53 22.20 -0.68
C GLN A 119 5.48 20.70 -0.96
N GLY A 120 4.69 19.97 -0.17
CA GLY A 120 4.50 18.54 -0.33
C GLY A 120 3.64 18.21 -1.54
N GLY A 121 4.08 17.24 -2.32
CA GLY A 121 3.37 16.69 -3.47
C GLY A 121 2.63 15.39 -3.20
N GLY A 122 2.53 14.98 -1.93
CA GLY A 122 1.79 13.79 -1.56
C GLY A 122 2.65 12.53 -1.39
N ASP A 123 3.96 12.68 -1.15
CA ASP A 123 4.84 11.56 -0.79
C ASP A 123 4.40 10.92 0.54
N PRO A 124 3.92 9.67 0.55
CA PRO A 124 3.47 9.02 1.78
C PRO A 124 4.61 8.38 2.58
N LEU A 125 5.86 8.51 2.10
CA LEU A 125 7.01 7.84 2.68
C LEU A 125 8.16 8.81 3.04
N PHE A 126 7.89 10.11 3.14
CA PHE A 126 8.86 11.06 3.64
C PHE A 126 9.06 10.84 5.15
N ASP A 127 10.22 10.30 5.55
CA ASP A 127 10.48 9.90 6.93
C ASP A 127 11.67 10.68 7.59
N TRP A 128 12.16 10.15 8.70
CA TRP A 128 13.27 10.75 9.45
C TRP A 128 14.57 10.78 8.63
N ALA A 129 14.83 9.76 7.81
CA ALA A 129 16.05 9.68 7.00
C ALA A 129 16.08 10.79 5.95
N GLU A 130 14.96 11.00 5.22
CA GLU A 130 14.83 12.11 4.25
C GLU A 130 14.92 13.48 4.92
N ALA A 131 14.34 13.62 6.11
CA ALA A 131 14.43 14.88 6.87
C ALA A 131 15.85 15.19 7.35
N ILE A 132 16.60 14.17 7.79
CA ILE A 132 18.02 14.28 8.15
C ILE A 132 18.86 14.67 6.92
N GLU A 133 18.63 14.01 5.80
CA GLU A 133 19.29 14.30 4.54
C GLU A 133 19.00 15.74 4.08
N LEU A 134 17.75 16.17 4.10
CA LEU A 134 17.36 17.54 3.79
C LEU A 134 18.14 18.55 4.64
N GLY A 135 18.25 18.33 5.95
CA GLY A 135 19.02 19.18 6.84
C GLY A 135 20.50 19.25 6.46
N ASN A 136 21.08 18.11 6.10
CA ASN A 136 22.47 18.03 5.63
C ASN A 136 22.67 18.74 4.29
N VAL A 137 21.73 18.62 3.36
CA VAL A 137 21.79 19.33 2.07
C VAL A 137 21.68 20.84 2.28
N LEU A 138 20.78 21.32 3.15
CA LEU A 138 20.69 22.74 3.50
C LEU A 138 22.00 23.25 4.11
N ASN A 139 22.64 22.47 4.98
CA ASN A 139 23.95 22.83 5.53
C ASN A 139 25.04 22.88 4.46
N LYS A 140 25.06 21.93 3.49
CA LYS A 140 26.00 21.96 2.36
C LYS A 140 25.79 23.18 1.45
N MET A 141 24.55 23.67 1.35
CA MET A 141 24.24 24.94 0.66
C MET A 141 24.63 26.18 1.46
N GLY A 142 25.21 26.01 2.65
CA GLY A 142 25.61 27.07 3.52
C GLY A 142 24.48 27.64 4.39
N ILE A 143 23.32 26.96 4.49
CA ILE A 143 22.20 27.41 5.32
C ILE A 143 22.30 26.73 6.69
N SER A 144 22.59 27.47 7.72
CA SER A 144 22.62 26.99 9.13
C SER A 144 21.55 27.64 10.01
N ARG A 145 20.96 28.75 9.55
CA ARG A 145 19.93 29.49 10.29
C ARG A 145 18.84 30.02 9.35
N ILE A 146 17.61 29.99 9.80
CA ILE A 146 16.42 30.56 9.15
C ILE A 146 15.77 31.51 10.12
N THR A 147 15.62 32.81 9.73
CA THR A 147 15.09 33.86 10.62
C THR A 147 13.57 33.81 10.72
N GLY A 148 12.91 33.33 9.66
CA GLY A 148 11.46 33.21 9.57
C GLY A 148 10.94 31.87 10.05
N ASN A 149 9.81 31.47 9.48
CA ASN A 149 9.06 30.25 9.81
C ASN A 149 9.43 29.08 8.90
N LEU A 150 9.02 27.87 9.30
CA LEU A 150 8.84 26.72 8.42
C LEU A 150 7.40 26.72 7.94
N LEU A 151 7.18 26.91 6.65
CA LEU A 151 5.85 26.91 6.05
C LEU A 151 5.58 25.58 5.33
N ILE A 152 4.56 24.89 5.76
CA ILE A 152 4.10 23.64 5.14
C ILE A 152 2.94 23.95 4.21
N VAL A 153 3.04 23.52 2.95
CA VAL A 153 2.07 23.76 1.89
C VAL A 153 1.76 22.46 1.15
N GLY A 154 0.52 22.29 0.70
CA GLY A 154 0.12 21.09 -0.03
C GLY A 154 0.03 19.84 0.86
N ASN A 155 0.19 18.67 0.25
CA ASN A 155 0.08 17.40 0.94
C ASN A 155 1.48 16.95 1.40
N PHE A 156 1.86 17.39 2.59
CA PHE A 156 3.09 16.97 3.26
C PHE A 156 2.74 16.14 4.49
N MET A 157 3.30 14.96 4.54
CA MET A 157 3.28 14.03 5.66
C MET A 157 4.72 13.66 6.00
N MET A 158 5.02 13.47 7.27
CA MET A 158 6.33 13.01 7.72
C MET A 158 6.15 11.88 8.72
N SER A 159 6.85 10.75 8.49
CA SER A 159 6.88 9.59 9.40
C SER A 159 5.48 9.11 9.81
N PHE A 160 4.58 9.01 8.82
CA PHE A 160 3.19 8.57 8.97
C PHE A 160 2.28 9.47 9.83
N GLU A 161 2.74 10.69 10.19
CA GLU A 161 1.88 11.68 10.86
C GLU A 161 1.03 12.41 9.81
N ASP A 162 -0.28 12.24 9.87
CA ASP A 162 -1.26 12.78 8.91
C ASP A 162 -1.64 14.25 9.19
N ASP A 163 -1.41 14.74 10.40
CA ASP A 163 -1.56 16.16 10.75
C ASP A 163 -0.37 16.96 10.21
N ARG A 164 -0.64 17.82 9.22
CA ARG A 164 0.39 18.66 8.58
C ARG A 164 1.09 19.62 9.55
N THR A 165 0.43 20.06 10.61
CA THR A 165 1.06 20.90 11.64
C THR A 165 2.09 20.11 12.39
N LYS A 166 1.74 18.92 12.86
CA LYS A 166 2.67 18.02 13.55
C LYS A 166 3.79 17.56 12.62
N SER A 167 3.49 17.15 11.38
CA SER A 167 4.51 16.82 10.37
C SER A 167 5.52 17.94 10.18
N GLY A 168 5.07 19.19 10.15
CA GLY A 168 5.95 20.35 10.07
C GLY A 168 6.79 20.57 11.35
N GLU A 169 6.25 20.28 12.53
CA GLU A 169 6.98 20.34 13.79
C GLU A 169 8.05 19.23 13.87
N LEU A 170 7.72 18.01 13.45
CA LEU A 170 8.66 16.89 13.35
C LEU A 170 9.80 17.23 12.38
N LEU A 171 9.49 17.78 11.22
CA LEU A 171 10.50 18.21 10.26
C LEU A 171 11.40 19.29 10.87
N LYS A 172 10.83 20.35 11.47
CA LYS A 172 11.60 21.40 12.12
C LYS A 172 12.55 20.85 13.18
N GLN A 173 12.08 19.90 13.98
CA GLN A 173 12.88 19.24 15.02
C GLN A 173 14.02 18.42 14.40
N THR A 174 13.77 17.72 13.31
CA THR A 174 14.74 16.82 12.67
C THR A 174 15.85 17.56 11.94
N LEU A 175 15.56 18.74 11.38
CA LEU A 175 16.55 19.59 10.71
C LEU A 175 17.70 20.06 11.63
N ASN A 176 17.57 19.87 12.95
CA ASN A 176 18.61 20.23 13.91
C ASN A 176 18.87 19.09 14.90
N SER A 177 20.03 18.46 14.80
CA SER A 177 20.40 17.33 15.66
C SER A 177 20.38 17.60 17.16
N LYS A 178 20.40 18.87 17.58
CA LYS A 178 20.31 19.26 19.00
C LYS A 178 18.87 19.11 19.54
N THR A 179 17.89 19.02 18.68
CA THR A 179 16.47 18.96 19.04
C THR A 179 15.82 17.60 18.72
N TRP A 180 16.60 16.62 18.32
CA TRP A 180 16.10 15.29 17.97
C TRP A 180 15.40 14.59 19.12
N ASN A 181 14.25 14.01 18.83
CA ASN A 181 13.58 13.03 19.68
C ASN A 181 14.26 11.65 19.56
N ASP A 182 13.72 10.65 20.26
CA ASP A 182 14.31 9.31 20.26
C ASP A 182 14.15 8.59 18.91
N ASP A 183 13.05 8.85 18.19
CA ASP A 183 12.83 8.28 16.86
C ASP A 183 13.86 8.79 15.84
N ALA A 184 14.08 10.10 15.80
CA ALA A 184 15.11 10.70 14.94
C ALA A 184 16.52 10.20 15.26
N LYS A 185 16.83 9.97 16.56
CA LYS A 185 18.11 9.40 16.98
C LYS A 185 18.23 7.93 16.54
N PHE A 186 17.17 7.15 16.77
CA PHE A 186 17.13 5.74 16.37
C PHE A 186 17.33 5.60 14.85
N GLU A 187 16.61 6.39 14.05
CA GLU A 187 16.76 6.38 12.59
C GLU A 187 18.19 6.78 12.18
N TYR A 188 18.76 7.81 12.80
CA TYR A 188 20.14 8.23 12.51
C TYR A 188 21.15 7.09 12.76
N GLU A 189 20.95 6.26 13.76
CA GLU A 189 21.81 5.10 14.06
C GLU A 189 21.77 4.02 13.00
N GLN A 190 20.70 3.97 12.19
CA GLN A 190 20.56 3.06 11.05
C GLN A 190 21.21 3.59 9.76
N LEU A 191 21.49 4.90 9.70
CA LEU A 191 22.14 5.53 8.56
C LEU A 191 23.63 5.16 8.47
N PRO A 192 24.28 5.35 7.30
CA PRO A 192 25.72 5.17 7.16
C PRO A 192 26.50 5.95 8.22
N LYS A 193 27.55 5.33 8.79
CA LYS A 193 28.31 5.88 9.93
C LYS A 193 28.94 7.27 9.68
N ASP A 194 29.15 7.63 8.42
CA ASP A 194 29.69 8.89 7.98
C ASP A 194 28.62 9.96 7.69
N THR A 195 27.34 9.63 7.94
CA THR A 195 26.23 10.58 7.77
C THR A 195 26.41 11.79 8.69
N PRO A 196 26.49 13.03 8.16
CA PRO A 196 26.60 14.21 8.99
C PRO A 196 25.34 14.45 9.83
N ARG A 197 25.50 15.13 10.96
CA ARG A 197 24.36 15.56 11.77
C ARG A 197 23.91 16.97 11.33
N PRO A 198 22.67 17.15 10.90
CA PRO A 198 22.19 18.45 10.47
C PRO A 198 22.15 19.46 11.62
N SER A 199 22.34 20.72 11.28
CA SER A 199 22.39 21.83 12.24
C SER A 199 21.68 23.07 11.73
N VAL A 200 20.46 22.91 11.16
CA VAL A 200 19.67 24.04 10.67
C VAL A 200 18.74 24.54 11.77
N GLU A 201 18.97 25.74 12.25
CA GLU A 201 18.15 26.39 13.29
C GLU A 201 17.06 27.25 12.67
N ILE A 202 15.77 26.91 12.91
CA ILE A 202 14.61 27.72 12.49
C ILE A 202 14.08 28.51 13.66
N LYS A 203 14.19 29.86 13.59
CA LYS A 203 13.79 30.76 14.68
C LYS A 203 12.28 30.92 14.83
N GLY A 204 11.57 30.92 13.72
CA GLY A 204 10.12 31.03 13.71
C GLY A 204 9.40 29.70 14.03
N ALA A 205 8.09 29.70 13.94
CA ALA A 205 7.24 28.53 14.15
C ALA A 205 7.13 27.66 12.89
N SER A 206 6.70 26.40 13.05
CA SER A 206 6.13 25.62 11.96
C SER A 206 4.68 26.07 11.76
N LYS A 207 4.25 26.29 10.51
CA LYS A 207 2.90 26.75 10.16
C LYS A 207 2.43 26.08 8.88
N VAL A 208 1.16 25.70 8.84
CA VAL A 208 0.49 25.31 7.59
C VAL A 208 0.02 26.57 6.88
N ALA A 209 0.35 26.72 5.60
CA ALA A 209 -0.06 27.84 4.76
C ALA A 209 -0.81 27.35 3.51
N ALA A 210 -1.74 28.16 3.03
CA ALA A 210 -2.39 27.92 1.76
C ALA A 210 -1.43 28.22 0.60
N LYS A 211 -1.52 27.47 -0.50
CA LYS A 211 -0.69 27.70 -1.70
C LYS A 211 -0.85 29.12 -2.27
N THR A 212 -2.03 29.71 -2.09
CA THR A 212 -2.35 31.09 -2.51
C THR A 212 -1.73 32.15 -1.63
N GLU A 213 -1.31 31.82 -0.40
CA GLU A 213 -0.65 32.72 0.52
C GLU A 213 0.87 32.83 0.28
N LEU A 214 1.38 31.98 -0.63
CA LEU A 214 2.78 32.00 -0.98
C LEU A 214 3.09 33.23 -1.85
N LEU A 215 4.04 34.02 -1.37
CA LEU A 215 4.47 35.24 -2.04
C LEU A 215 5.02 34.95 -3.45
N PRO A 216 4.84 35.87 -4.41
CA PRO A 216 5.27 35.70 -5.81
C PRO A 216 6.80 35.64 -6.02
N LYS A 217 7.61 35.73 -4.96
CA LYS A 217 9.06 35.72 -5.00
C LYS A 217 9.66 34.59 -4.13
N GLN A 218 9.31 33.36 -4.45
CA GLN A 218 10.00 32.20 -3.87
C GLN A 218 11.17 31.79 -4.75
N ILE A 219 12.28 31.48 -4.13
CA ILE A 219 13.46 30.89 -4.77
C ILE A 219 13.44 29.39 -4.49
N LEU A 220 13.26 28.57 -5.53
CA LEU A 220 13.37 27.12 -5.40
C LEU A 220 14.83 26.77 -5.05
N LEU A 221 15.03 26.10 -3.92
CA LEU A 221 16.32 25.64 -3.44
C LEU A 221 16.58 24.19 -3.84
N LEU A 222 15.62 23.30 -3.60
CA LEU A 222 15.76 21.87 -3.76
C LEU A 222 14.44 21.27 -4.28
N ARG A 223 14.60 20.14 -4.95
CA ARG A 223 13.50 19.23 -5.36
C ARG A 223 13.83 17.84 -4.82
N HIS A 224 13.06 17.37 -3.88
CA HIS A 224 13.10 15.99 -3.43
C HIS A 224 12.11 15.15 -4.26
N ARG A 225 12.51 13.95 -4.64
CA ARG A 225 11.66 12.95 -5.28
C ARG A 225 11.58 11.73 -4.41
N SER A 226 10.37 11.24 -4.21
CA SER A 226 10.12 10.00 -3.49
C SER A 226 10.75 8.79 -4.20
N LEU A 227 10.67 7.63 -3.57
CA LEU A 227 10.83 6.36 -4.26
C LEU A 227 9.80 6.23 -5.40
N PRO A 228 10.04 5.38 -6.42
CA PRO A 228 9.03 5.00 -7.40
C PRO A 228 7.77 4.46 -6.72
N LEU A 229 6.61 4.69 -7.34
CA LEU A 229 5.31 4.25 -6.80
C LEU A 229 5.28 2.75 -6.50
N THR A 230 5.93 1.92 -7.32
CA THR A 230 6.07 0.48 -7.08
C THR A 230 6.68 0.17 -5.72
N ASP A 231 7.77 0.84 -5.35
CA ASP A 231 8.46 0.63 -4.07
C ASP A 231 7.61 1.12 -2.90
N ILE A 232 6.93 2.26 -3.07
CA ILE A 232 5.98 2.81 -2.09
C ILE A 232 4.85 1.81 -1.85
N LEU A 233 4.23 1.29 -2.92
CA LEU A 233 3.14 0.32 -2.83
C LEU A 233 3.60 -1.00 -2.22
N LYS A 234 4.81 -1.48 -2.56
CA LYS A 234 5.38 -2.67 -1.92
C LYS A 234 5.50 -2.49 -0.42
N ARG A 235 6.11 -1.40 0.05
CA ARG A 235 6.25 -1.10 1.49
C ARG A 235 4.89 -0.97 2.17
N MET A 236 3.96 -0.23 1.57
CA MET A 236 2.59 -0.08 2.06
C MET A 236 1.90 -1.44 2.24
N ASN A 237 2.02 -2.34 1.26
CA ASN A 237 1.33 -3.62 1.28
C ASN A 237 1.98 -4.66 2.19
N VAL A 238 3.32 -4.71 2.29
CA VAL A 238 4.08 -5.60 3.18
C VAL A 238 3.73 -5.30 4.64
N HIS A 239 3.85 -4.05 5.04
CA HIS A 239 3.59 -3.61 6.42
C HIS A 239 2.12 -3.24 6.68
N SER A 240 1.30 -3.25 5.62
CA SER A 240 -0.12 -2.86 5.70
C SER A 240 -0.34 -1.46 6.27
N GLN A 241 0.50 -0.48 5.90
CA GLN A 241 0.50 0.88 6.42
C GLN A 241 -0.79 1.62 6.07
N ASN A 242 -1.50 2.04 7.11
CA ASN A 242 -2.82 2.66 6.97
C ASN A 242 -2.73 4.10 6.49
N GLU A 243 -1.80 4.85 7.08
CA GLU A 243 -1.56 6.26 6.83
C GLU A 243 -1.10 6.47 5.37
N MET A 244 -0.18 5.64 4.88
CA MET A 244 0.23 5.66 3.47
C MET A 244 -0.95 5.43 2.52
N SER A 245 -1.77 4.42 2.81
CA SER A 245 -2.92 4.09 1.96
C SER A 245 -3.99 5.18 2.00
N GLN A 246 -4.23 5.77 3.17
CA GLN A 246 -5.16 6.89 3.31
C GLN A 246 -4.67 8.09 2.51
N MET A 247 -3.39 8.48 2.66
CA MET A 247 -2.82 9.61 1.92
C MET A 247 -2.85 9.41 0.41
N LEU A 248 -2.54 8.21 -0.08
CA LEU A 248 -2.67 7.89 -1.50
C LEU A 248 -4.12 8.04 -1.97
N SER A 249 -5.10 7.52 -1.20
CA SER A 249 -6.51 7.67 -1.52
C SER A 249 -6.95 9.15 -1.55
N ASP A 250 -6.49 9.97 -0.60
CA ASP A 250 -6.78 11.41 -0.56
C ASP A 250 -6.17 12.14 -1.77
N ASN A 251 -4.94 11.78 -2.15
CA ASN A 251 -4.27 12.31 -3.34
C ASN A 251 -4.97 11.90 -4.66
N LEU A 252 -5.67 10.77 -4.69
CA LEU A 252 -6.48 10.31 -5.82
C LEU A 252 -7.78 11.12 -6.01
N GLY A 253 -8.10 12.00 -5.08
CA GLY A 253 -9.35 12.76 -5.03
C GLY A 253 -10.35 12.22 -4.00
N GLY A 254 -9.86 11.42 -3.05
CA GLY A 254 -10.64 10.83 -1.96
C GLY A 254 -11.18 9.44 -2.27
N ILE A 255 -11.91 8.91 -1.30
CA ILE A 255 -12.32 7.51 -1.32
C ILE A 255 -13.27 7.17 -2.48
N GLN A 256 -14.17 8.08 -2.85
CA GLN A 256 -15.10 7.86 -3.97
C GLN A 256 -14.34 7.70 -5.29
N ALA A 257 -13.37 8.58 -5.55
CA ALA A 257 -12.51 8.49 -6.74
C ALA A 257 -11.67 7.20 -6.75
N THR A 258 -11.20 6.77 -5.57
CA THR A 258 -10.47 5.49 -5.41
C THR A 258 -11.35 4.30 -5.80
N VAL A 259 -12.60 4.27 -5.32
CA VAL A 259 -13.57 3.19 -5.64
C VAL A 259 -13.88 3.17 -7.13
N GLU A 260 -14.20 4.33 -7.72
CA GLU A 260 -14.55 4.43 -9.14
C GLU A 260 -13.40 3.96 -10.05
N LYS A 261 -12.18 4.41 -9.78
CA LYS A 261 -10.99 4.00 -10.53
C LYS A 261 -10.72 2.49 -10.39
N ALA A 262 -10.74 1.97 -9.17
CA ALA A 262 -10.50 0.56 -8.91
C ALA A 262 -11.58 -0.35 -9.55
N ALA A 263 -12.85 0.03 -9.44
CA ALA A 263 -13.96 -0.72 -10.02
C ALA A 263 -13.90 -0.74 -11.56
N ASN A 264 -13.62 0.43 -12.17
CA ASN A 264 -13.49 0.56 -13.63
C ASN A 264 -12.31 -0.26 -14.15
N ALA A 265 -11.14 -0.14 -13.52
CA ALA A 265 -9.94 -0.88 -13.93
C ALA A 265 -10.09 -2.40 -13.75
N ALA A 266 -10.75 -2.84 -12.68
CA ALA A 266 -11.03 -4.24 -12.42
C ALA A 266 -12.22 -4.80 -13.23
N GLY A 267 -13.00 -3.95 -13.91
CA GLY A 267 -14.18 -4.35 -14.66
C GLY A 267 -15.31 -4.93 -13.80
N VAL A 268 -15.45 -4.49 -12.55
CA VAL A 268 -16.48 -4.95 -11.61
C VAL A 268 -17.49 -3.83 -11.31
N PRO A 269 -18.74 -4.16 -10.92
CA PRO A 269 -19.68 -3.18 -10.43
C PRO A 269 -19.11 -2.44 -9.20
N ALA A 270 -19.18 -1.10 -9.18
CA ALA A 270 -18.74 -0.31 -8.04
C ALA A 270 -19.46 -0.69 -6.73
N ALA A 271 -20.67 -1.24 -6.81
CA ALA A 271 -21.42 -1.74 -5.66
C ALA A 271 -20.70 -2.90 -4.92
N GLU A 272 -19.74 -3.57 -5.56
CA GLU A 272 -18.92 -4.63 -4.94
C GLU A 272 -17.72 -4.10 -4.18
N ILE A 273 -17.43 -2.79 -4.27
CA ILE A 273 -16.33 -2.11 -3.59
C ILE A 273 -16.93 -0.91 -2.83
N GLN A 274 -17.27 -1.12 -1.57
CA GLN A 274 -17.90 -0.12 -0.69
C GLN A 274 -16.88 0.31 0.35
N LEU A 275 -16.27 1.49 0.18
CA LEU A 275 -15.20 1.96 1.06
C LEU A 275 -15.58 3.29 1.72
N VAL A 276 -15.18 3.45 2.98
CA VAL A 276 -15.32 4.69 3.76
C VAL A 276 -13.97 5.36 4.04
N ASN A 277 -12.86 4.63 3.85
CA ASN A 277 -11.49 5.15 3.94
C ASN A 277 -10.52 4.31 3.09
N GLY A 278 -9.35 4.84 2.80
CA GLY A 278 -8.32 4.16 2.01
C GLY A 278 -7.56 3.07 2.77
N SER A 279 -7.62 3.05 4.09
CA SER A 279 -6.82 2.16 4.94
C SER A 279 -7.44 0.78 5.17
N GLY A 280 -8.77 0.70 5.25
CA GLY A 280 -9.51 -0.50 5.64
C GLY A 280 -9.81 -0.61 7.13
N LEU A 281 -9.52 0.43 7.93
CA LEU A 281 -9.80 0.48 9.38
C LEU A 281 -11.27 0.81 9.67
N SER A 282 -12.19 0.03 9.10
CA SER A 282 -13.62 0.05 9.43
C SER A 282 -14.29 -1.22 8.94
N MET A 283 -15.30 -1.68 9.65
CA MET A 283 -16.20 -2.76 9.22
C MET A 283 -17.06 -2.36 8.01
N ASP A 284 -17.15 -1.07 7.71
CA ASP A 284 -17.90 -0.51 6.58
C ASP A 284 -17.07 -0.50 5.29
N ASN A 285 -15.77 -0.77 5.37
CA ASN A 285 -14.98 -1.08 4.17
C ASN A 285 -15.30 -2.52 3.74
N ARG A 286 -16.13 -2.64 2.73
CA ARG A 286 -16.64 -3.93 2.24
C ARG A 286 -16.24 -4.14 0.78
N ILE A 287 -15.73 -5.32 0.50
CA ILE A 287 -15.33 -5.75 -0.86
C ILE A 287 -15.84 -7.16 -1.07
N SER A 288 -16.39 -7.44 -2.25
CA SER A 288 -16.73 -8.81 -2.60
C SER A 288 -15.46 -9.62 -2.89
N PRO A 289 -15.44 -10.93 -2.58
CA PRO A 289 -14.31 -11.79 -2.92
C PRO A 289 -13.97 -11.75 -4.42
N ARG A 290 -14.97 -11.68 -5.31
CA ARG A 290 -14.78 -11.52 -6.75
C ARG A 290 -14.06 -10.22 -7.08
N ALA A 291 -14.51 -9.11 -6.52
CA ALA A 291 -13.88 -7.81 -6.75
C ALA A 291 -12.42 -7.78 -6.26
N ALA A 292 -12.13 -8.41 -5.12
CA ALA A 292 -10.75 -8.53 -4.64
C ALA A 292 -9.86 -9.30 -5.64
N CYS A 293 -10.30 -10.45 -6.15
CA CYS A 293 -9.58 -11.21 -7.18
C CYS A 293 -9.42 -10.39 -8.47
N ALA A 294 -10.49 -9.74 -8.92
CA ALA A 294 -10.48 -8.94 -10.13
C ALA A 294 -9.49 -7.77 -10.07
N MET A 295 -9.41 -7.08 -8.92
CA MET A 295 -8.43 -6.03 -8.71
C MET A 295 -7.00 -6.56 -8.76
N PHE A 296 -6.71 -7.72 -8.17
CA PHE A 296 -5.39 -8.35 -8.27
C PHE A 296 -5.04 -8.73 -9.72
N ALA A 297 -5.97 -9.31 -10.45
CA ALA A 297 -5.77 -9.65 -11.87
C ALA A 297 -5.57 -8.40 -12.73
N ALA A 298 -6.31 -7.32 -12.46
CA ALA A 298 -6.14 -6.04 -13.16
C ALA A 298 -4.77 -5.42 -12.88
N ILE A 299 -4.29 -5.47 -11.63
CA ILE A 299 -2.94 -5.01 -11.27
C ILE A 299 -1.90 -5.81 -12.04
N ASP A 300 -1.98 -7.14 -12.05
CA ASP A 300 -1.05 -8.01 -12.78
C ASP A 300 -1.03 -7.67 -14.27
N HIS A 301 -2.19 -7.55 -14.89
CA HIS A 301 -2.33 -7.15 -16.28
C HIS A 301 -1.71 -5.77 -16.57
N TYR A 302 -1.89 -4.81 -15.66
CA TYR A 302 -1.35 -3.45 -15.80
C TYR A 302 0.19 -3.41 -15.74
N ILE A 303 0.80 -4.17 -14.81
CA ILE A 303 2.25 -4.10 -14.54
C ILE A 303 3.08 -5.04 -15.43
N HIS A 304 2.49 -6.15 -15.91
CA HIS A 304 3.21 -7.15 -16.69
C HIS A 304 3.91 -6.59 -17.95
N PRO A 305 3.26 -5.74 -18.78
CA PRO A 305 3.94 -5.13 -19.95
C PRO A 305 5.10 -4.19 -19.57
N ARG A 306 5.22 -3.83 -18.29
CA ARG A 306 6.27 -2.94 -17.75
C ARG A 306 7.40 -3.72 -17.07
N ASN A 307 7.44 -5.04 -17.25
CA ASN A 307 8.40 -5.96 -16.64
C ASN A 307 8.35 -6.01 -15.10
N PHE A 308 7.22 -5.65 -14.51
CA PHE A 308 6.93 -5.88 -13.10
C PHE A 308 6.02 -7.10 -12.94
N THR A 309 6.04 -7.67 -11.75
CA THR A 309 5.14 -8.74 -11.33
C THR A 309 4.37 -8.31 -10.09
N ILE A 310 3.30 -9.01 -9.77
CA ILE A 310 2.52 -8.72 -8.56
C ILE A 310 3.36 -8.85 -7.28
N ALA A 311 4.44 -9.62 -7.32
CA ALA A 311 5.41 -9.76 -6.23
C ALA A 311 6.22 -8.47 -5.95
N ASP A 312 6.30 -7.56 -6.93
CA ASP A 312 6.96 -6.26 -6.76
C ASP A 312 6.07 -5.26 -6.00
N LEU A 313 4.78 -5.58 -5.82
CA LEU A 313 3.80 -4.70 -5.16
C LEU A 313 3.23 -5.27 -3.86
N PHE A 314 3.24 -6.59 -3.68
CA PHE A 314 2.64 -7.26 -2.53
C PHE A 314 3.61 -8.24 -1.87
N PRO A 315 3.41 -8.57 -0.58
CA PRO A 315 4.27 -9.52 0.11
C PRO A 315 4.17 -10.94 -0.47
N VAL A 316 5.32 -11.60 -0.53
CA VAL A 316 5.50 -12.96 -1.06
C VAL A 316 5.78 -13.92 0.09
N SER A 317 4.94 -14.92 0.25
CA SER A 317 5.11 -15.93 1.29
C SER A 317 6.41 -16.75 1.10
N GLY A 318 7.15 -16.88 2.19
CA GLY A 318 8.44 -17.58 2.22
C GLY A 318 9.62 -16.75 1.70
N TRP A 319 9.38 -15.49 1.29
CA TRP A 319 10.40 -14.54 0.83
C TRP A 319 10.43 -13.29 1.71
N ASP A 320 9.31 -12.55 1.77
CA ASP A 320 9.15 -11.43 2.70
C ASP A 320 8.92 -12.01 4.11
N ARG A 321 9.90 -11.82 5.01
CA ARG A 321 9.91 -12.40 6.35
C ARG A 321 9.46 -11.44 7.44
N ASP A 322 9.19 -10.21 7.06
CA ASP A 322 8.73 -9.13 7.90
C ASP A 322 7.29 -8.74 7.57
N GLY A 323 6.75 -7.81 8.35
CA GLY A 323 5.40 -7.28 8.13
C GLY A 323 4.31 -8.30 8.42
N THR A 324 3.26 -8.28 7.61
CA THR A 324 2.02 -9.03 7.91
C THR A 324 2.09 -10.54 7.62
N LEU A 325 3.20 -11.03 7.08
CA LEU A 325 3.42 -12.46 6.81
C LEU A 325 4.35 -13.14 7.82
N GLU A 326 4.93 -12.42 8.78
CA GLU A 326 5.94 -12.93 9.72
C GLU A 326 5.49 -14.24 10.41
N ASP A 327 4.25 -14.28 10.91
CA ASP A 327 3.68 -15.41 11.64
C ASP A 327 2.67 -16.23 10.81
N ARG A 328 2.76 -16.18 9.47
CA ARG A 328 1.79 -16.82 8.59
C ARG A 328 2.40 -18.04 7.88
N ASP A 329 1.70 -19.17 7.95
CA ASP A 329 2.07 -20.43 7.30
C ASP A 329 1.36 -20.60 5.94
N ILE A 330 1.38 -19.54 5.13
CA ILE A 330 0.81 -19.49 3.78
C ILE A 330 1.70 -20.28 2.81
N PRO A 331 1.16 -20.96 1.79
CA PRO A 331 1.94 -21.65 0.78
C PRO A 331 3.05 -20.76 0.18
N ARG A 332 4.26 -21.34 0.03
CA ARG A 332 5.41 -20.61 -0.52
C ARG A 332 5.13 -20.07 -1.91
N ALA A 333 5.72 -18.93 -2.20
CA ALA A 333 5.56 -18.19 -3.45
C ALA A 333 4.14 -17.63 -3.69
N ALA A 334 3.18 -17.83 -2.81
CA ALA A 334 1.92 -17.11 -2.88
C ALA A 334 2.18 -15.61 -2.63
N VAL A 335 1.59 -14.76 -3.48
CA VAL A 335 1.66 -13.31 -3.35
C VAL A 335 0.31 -12.84 -2.85
N VAL A 336 0.29 -12.17 -1.70
CA VAL A 336 -0.97 -11.96 -0.98
C VAL A 336 -1.07 -10.58 -0.33
N LYS A 337 -2.30 -10.17 -0.07
CA LYS A 337 -2.62 -9.12 0.89
C LYS A 337 -3.46 -9.70 2.02
N THR A 338 -3.03 -9.46 3.25
CA THR A 338 -3.78 -9.81 4.46
C THR A 338 -4.69 -8.66 4.89
N GLY A 339 -5.80 -9.00 5.53
CA GLY A 339 -6.69 -8.05 6.19
C GLY A 339 -7.12 -8.56 7.56
N THR A 340 -7.09 -7.71 8.58
CA THR A 340 -7.47 -8.08 9.94
C THR A 340 -8.19 -6.93 10.63
N LEU A 341 -9.35 -7.22 11.21
CA LEU A 341 -10.04 -6.43 12.24
C LEU A 341 -10.41 -7.37 13.41
N ASN A 342 -10.99 -6.84 14.46
CA ASN A 342 -11.35 -7.64 15.65
C ASN A 342 -12.18 -8.89 15.31
N GLU A 343 -13.04 -8.80 14.30
CA GLU A 343 -13.92 -9.90 13.86
C GLU A 343 -13.75 -10.26 12.39
N VAL A 344 -12.64 -9.86 11.76
CA VAL A 344 -12.39 -10.13 10.34
C VAL A 344 -11.00 -10.70 10.13
N SER A 345 -10.93 -11.82 9.41
CA SER A 345 -9.72 -12.34 8.81
C SER A 345 -9.93 -12.43 7.31
N ALA A 346 -9.22 -11.61 6.54
CA ALA A 346 -9.28 -11.60 5.09
C ALA A 346 -7.91 -11.89 4.49
N LEU A 347 -7.90 -12.62 3.38
CA LEU A 347 -6.69 -12.99 2.64
C LEU A 347 -7.04 -13.07 1.16
N ALA A 348 -6.34 -12.31 0.32
CA ALA A 348 -6.54 -12.34 -1.12
C ALA A 348 -5.19 -12.26 -1.85
N GLY A 349 -5.13 -12.78 -3.07
CA GLY A 349 -3.92 -12.75 -3.86
C GLY A 349 -3.87 -13.82 -4.94
N VAL A 350 -2.66 -14.29 -5.22
CA VAL A 350 -2.39 -15.34 -6.21
C VAL A 350 -1.64 -16.52 -5.59
N LEU A 351 -2.10 -17.70 -5.88
CA LEU A 351 -1.48 -18.98 -5.51
C LEU A 351 -0.89 -19.62 -6.77
N PRO A 352 0.44 -19.75 -6.89
CA PRO A 352 1.04 -20.52 -7.96
C PRO A 352 0.78 -22.01 -7.73
N THR A 353 0.26 -22.67 -8.77
CA THR A 353 -0.02 -24.11 -8.77
C THR A 353 0.64 -24.77 -9.97
N ARG A 354 0.94 -26.07 -9.88
CA ARG A 354 1.62 -26.79 -10.94
C ARG A 354 0.73 -27.07 -12.16
N ASP A 355 -0.53 -27.45 -11.90
CA ASP A 355 -1.42 -27.96 -12.95
C ASP A 355 -2.42 -26.88 -13.45
N ARG A 356 -2.63 -25.79 -12.71
CA ARG A 356 -3.57 -24.70 -13.03
C ARG A 356 -2.90 -23.35 -13.27
N GLY A 357 -1.56 -23.28 -13.16
CA GLY A 357 -0.85 -22.03 -13.21
C GLY A 357 -1.21 -21.13 -12.04
N PHE A 358 -1.52 -19.87 -12.30
CA PHE A 358 -1.91 -18.91 -11.27
C PHE A 358 -3.40 -19.02 -10.94
N VAL A 359 -3.67 -19.27 -9.67
CA VAL A 359 -5.02 -19.26 -9.12
C VAL A 359 -5.19 -17.99 -8.27
N TRP A 360 -6.02 -17.07 -8.75
CA TRP A 360 -6.46 -15.90 -8.00
C TRP A 360 -7.46 -16.34 -6.94
N PHE A 361 -7.29 -15.85 -5.74
CA PHE A 361 -8.16 -16.21 -4.63
C PHE A 361 -8.48 -15.04 -3.74
N ALA A 362 -9.66 -15.05 -3.13
CA ALA A 362 -10.02 -14.19 -2.02
C ALA A 362 -10.85 -14.99 -1.02
N ILE A 363 -10.47 -14.88 0.26
CA ILE A 363 -11.15 -15.52 1.39
C ILE A 363 -11.40 -14.42 2.43
N ILE A 364 -12.66 -14.12 2.71
CA ILE A 364 -13.07 -13.12 3.69
C ILE A 364 -13.90 -13.82 4.75
N ASN A 365 -13.38 -13.88 5.97
CA ASN A 365 -14.03 -14.54 7.08
C ASN A 365 -14.43 -13.55 8.16
N ARG A 366 -15.60 -13.75 8.74
CA ARG A 366 -16.06 -13.07 9.93
C ARG A 366 -16.17 -14.03 11.11
N GLY A 367 -15.58 -13.66 12.23
CA GLY A 367 -15.57 -14.41 13.48
C GLY A 367 -14.57 -13.84 14.47
N SER A 368 -14.75 -14.07 15.77
CA SER A 368 -13.91 -13.50 16.82
C SER A 368 -12.57 -14.23 17.03
N ASP A 369 -12.48 -15.51 16.66
CA ASP A 369 -11.23 -16.28 16.76
C ASP A 369 -10.40 -16.12 15.49
N ILE A 370 -9.72 -14.97 15.39
CA ILE A 370 -8.89 -14.61 14.24
C ILE A 370 -7.76 -15.61 13.99
N SER A 371 -7.13 -16.11 15.05
CA SER A 371 -6.02 -17.06 14.95
C SER A 371 -6.48 -18.38 14.32
N SER A 372 -7.64 -18.87 14.73
CA SER A 372 -8.23 -20.06 14.14
C SER A 372 -8.64 -19.84 12.67
N LEU A 373 -9.23 -18.70 12.35
CA LEU A 373 -9.59 -18.36 10.97
C LEU A 373 -8.36 -18.32 10.05
N ARG A 374 -7.29 -17.68 10.49
CA ARG A 374 -6.00 -17.65 9.77
C ARG A 374 -5.48 -19.04 9.49
N LYS A 375 -5.44 -19.89 10.50
CA LYS A 375 -4.99 -21.29 10.35
C LYS A 375 -5.86 -22.09 9.37
N GLN A 376 -7.18 -21.89 9.39
CA GLN A 376 -8.06 -22.56 8.44
C GLN A 376 -7.83 -22.07 7.00
N GLN A 377 -7.61 -20.77 6.79
CA GLN A 377 -7.22 -20.21 5.47
C GLN A 377 -5.95 -20.86 4.94
N GLU A 378 -4.92 -21.00 5.81
CA GLU A 378 -3.62 -21.58 5.46
C GLU A 378 -3.75 -23.07 5.08
N VAL A 379 -4.50 -23.85 5.86
CA VAL A 379 -4.79 -25.25 5.56
C VAL A 379 -5.54 -25.38 4.22
N PHE A 380 -6.52 -24.52 3.99
CA PHE A 380 -7.29 -24.53 2.75
C PHE A 380 -6.41 -24.22 1.52
N LEU A 381 -5.58 -23.18 1.59
CA LEU A 381 -4.66 -22.83 0.50
C LEU A 381 -3.62 -23.92 0.24
N LYS A 382 -3.08 -24.55 1.29
CA LYS A 382 -2.16 -25.70 1.16
C LYS A 382 -2.84 -26.89 0.49
N SER A 383 -4.09 -27.15 0.83
CA SER A 383 -4.87 -28.22 0.19
C SER A 383 -5.08 -27.96 -1.31
N LEU A 384 -5.38 -26.71 -1.68
CA LEU A 384 -5.50 -26.29 -3.08
C LEU A 384 -4.17 -26.46 -3.84
N GLN A 385 -3.06 -25.97 -3.26
CA GLN A 385 -1.72 -26.08 -3.88
C GLN A 385 -1.28 -27.54 -4.03
N HIS A 386 -1.62 -28.40 -3.07
CA HIS A 386 -1.27 -29.82 -3.14
C HIS A 386 -2.11 -30.57 -4.18
N GLN A 387 -3.35 -30.15 -4.40
CA GLN A 387 -4.26 -30.75 -5.37
C GLN A 387 -3.88 -30.42 -6.81
N TRP A 388 -3.33 -29.26 -7.07
CA TRP A 388 -2.99 -28.70 -8.38
C TRP A 388 -1.49 -28.43 -8.50
#